data_801fe280a5479bb6346df02fd0b000d2
#
_entry.id   801fe280a5479bb6346df02fd0b000d2
#
_cell.length_a   1.000
_cell.length_b   1.000
_cell.length_c   1.000
_cell.angle_alpha   90.00
_cell.angle_beta   90.00
_cell.angle_gamma   90.00
#
_symmetry.space_group_name_H-M   'P 1'
#
loop_
_entity.id
_entity.type
_entity.pdbx_description
1 polymer ?
#
loop_
_entity_poly.entity_id
_entity_poly.type
_entity_poly.pdbx_seq_one_letter_code
_entity_poly.pdbx_strand_id
1 'polypeptide(L)'
;MERFLIFLLFISFSSSEFCKGGIKAVNNKCICPKGTILKQNECVNDNSQTKIESSNCPKGQIRLANGTCINNPLTTKFNPFPIHVVRKPVIYLYPEESMDISVQLNIKKSKFTTIYPKFTEKNTWNVHANPNGDIFIKDRVYPYLFWEAESYISQDTNEGFIVNNENAEKFLEEKLDILGLNEKEKTDFITFWLPVLLRNKLSLCSFQTQKFFDNYELNITPKPDSLIRVFLTIKKLDKPINIREQKLESVERKGFTVVEWGGSDI
;
A
#
# COMPACT_ATOMS: atom_id res chain seq x y z
N MET A 1 66.44 1.17 -14.43
CA MET A 1 65.95 2.57 -14.43
C MET A 1 64.81 2.65 -15.43
N GLU A 2 63.60 2.33 -15.02
CA GLU A 2 62.38 2.48 -15.83
C GLU A 2 61.54 3.58 -15.25
N ARG A 3 61.28 4.59 -16.07
CA ARG A 3 60.43 5.74 -15.72
C ARG A 3 58.97 5.35 -15.93
N PHE A 4 58.21 5.27 -14.85
CA PHE A 4 56.74 5.20 -14.90
C PHE A 4 56.19 6.60 -15.23
N LEU A 5 55.57 6.72 -16.39
CA LEU A 5 54.80 7.89 -16.79
C LEU A 5 53.38 7.76 -16.14
N ILE A 6 53.09 8.64 -15.18
CA ILE A 6 51.76 8.78 -14.63
C ILE A 6 50.94 9.64 -15.58
N PHE A 7 49.94 9.01 -16.25
CA PHE A 7 48.92 9.72 -17.01
C PHE A 7 47.87 10.26 -16.02
N LEU A 8 47.92 11.55 -15.77
CA LEU A 8 46.84 12.26 -15.09
C LEU A 8 45.66 12.41 -16.06
N LEU A 9 44.63 11.58 -15.87
CA LEU A 9 43.34 11.77 -16.49
C LEU A 9 42.63 12.97 -15.79
N PHE A 10 42.62 14.10 -16.49
CA PHE A 10 41.73 15.20 -16.16
C PHE A 10 40.30 14.77 -16.44
N ILE A 11 39.59 14.39 -15.39
CA ILE A 11 38.13 14.28 -15.43
C ILE A 11 37.59 15.70 -15.38
N SER A 12 37.19 16.25 -16.53
CA SER A 12 36.42 17.48 -16.59
C SER A 12 35.05 17.23 -15.91
N PHE A 13 34.90 17.75 -14.73
CA PHE A 13 33.58 17.91 -14.11
C PHE A 13 32.76 18.88 -14.97
N SER A 14 31.82 18.33 -15.72
CA SER A 14 30.75 19.12 -16.32
C SER A 14 30.02 19.87 -15.19
N SER A 15 30.14 21.19 -15.18
CA SER A 15 29.38 22.05 -14.27
C SER A 15 27.90 21.79 -14.47
N SER A 16 27.24 21.25 -13.45
CA SER A 16 25.78 21.19 -13.41
C SER A 16 25.26 22.61 -13.48
N GLU A 17 24.58 22.96 -14.57
CA GLU A 17 23.89 24.25 -14.70
C GLU A 17 22.83 24.32 -13.60
N PHE A 18 23.07 25.17 -12.62
CA PHE A 18 22.09 25.50 -11.57
C PHE A 18 21.08 26.46 -12.16
N CYS A 19 19.79 26.13 -12.02
CA CYS A 19 18.72 27.09 -12.29
C CYS A 19 18.85 28.26 -11.29
N LYS A 20 18.81 29.51 -11.75
CA LYS A 20 18.70 30.65 -10.84
C LYS A 20 17.43 30.55 -10.03
N GLY A 21 17.57 30.51 -8.69
CA GLY A 21 16.47 30.28 -7.75
C GLY A 21 16.62 29.02 -6.89
N GLY A 22 17.76 28.29 -7.01
CA GLY A 22 18.13 27.19 -6.10
C GLY A 22 17.36 25.87 -6.35
N ILE A 23 16.75 25.66 -7.50
CA ILE A 23 15.93 24.50 -7.81
C ILE A 23 16.78 23.43 -8.53
N LYS A 24 16.69 22.21 -8.02
CA LYS A 24 17.37 21.03 -8.60
C LYS A 24 16.80 20.70 -9.99
N ALA A 25 17.67 20.60 -10.99
CA ALA A 25 17.30 20.08 -12.29
C ALA A 25 17.03 18.56 -12.22
N VAL A 26 15.92 18.11 -12.78
CA VAL A 26 15.60 16.69 -12.96
C VAL A 26 15.58 16.45 -14.47
N ASN A 27 16.38 15.54 -14.96
CA ASN A 27 16.53 15.24 -16.39
C ASN A 27 16.86 16.46 -17.25
N ASN A 28 17.80 17.30 -16.81
CA ASN A 28 18.18 18.57 -17.45
C ASN A 28 17.04 19.60 -17.63
N LYS A 29 15.98 19.48 -16.86
CA LYS A 29 14.88 20.47 -16.83
C LYS A 29 14.77 21.09 -15.45
N CYS A 30 14.72 22.42 -15.38
CA CYS A 30 14.46 23.15 -14.15
C CYS A 30 13.01 22.98 -13.70
N ILE A 31 12.80 22.74 -12.41
CA ILE A 31 11.48 22.69 -11.79
C ILE A 31 11.31 23.93 -10.94
N CYS A 32 10.33 24.74 -11.28
CA CYS A 32 10.01 25.96 -10.56
C CYS A 32 9.08 25.72 -9.36
N PRO A 33 9.25 26.45 -8.22
CA PRO A 33 8.35 26.41 -7.09
C PRO A 33 6.92 26.77 -7.49
N LYS A 34 5.95 26.32 -6.69
CA LYS A 34 4.53 26.66 -6.89
C LYS A 34 4.35 28.18 -6.92
N GLY A 35 3.72 28.68 -7.97
CA GLY A 35 3.48 30.13 -8.18
C GLY A 35 4.56 30.84 -9.01
N THR A 36 5.52 30.09 -9.57
CA THR A 36 6.54 30.64 -10.48
C THR A 36 6.58 29.86 -11.78
N ILE A 37 7.01 30.54 -12.87
CA ILE A 37 7.20 29.94 -14.20
C ILE A 37 8.66 30.08 -14.64
N LEU A 38 9.15 29.14 -15.44
CA LEU A 38 10.50 29.18 -15.98
C LEU A 38 10.56 30.15 -17.17
N LYS A 39 11.39 31.22 -17.05
CA LYS A 39 11.76 32.09 -18.16
C LYS A 39 13.28 32.20 -18.20
N GLN A 40 13.87 31.93 -19.35
CA GLN A 40 15.34 32.06 -19.59
C GLN A 40 16.22 31.46 -18.48
N ASN A 41 15.91 30.19 -18.05
CA ASN A 41 16.59 29.47 -16.97
C ASN A 41 16.46 30.10 -15.57
N GLU A 42 15.50 30.98 -15.36
CA GLU A 42 15.19 31.58 -14.06
C GLU A 42 13.70 31.39 -13.72
N CYS A 43 13.40 31.02 -12.48
CA CYS A 43 12.02 30.93 -12.01
C CYS A 43 11.55 32.31 -11.57
N VAL A 44 10.61 32.89 -12.31
CA VAL A 44 10.03 34.20 -12.02
C VAL A 44 8.58 34.06 -11.55
N ASN A 45 8.11 34.99 -10.72
CA ASN A 45 6.72 34.99 -10.28
C ASN A 45 5.78 34.96 -11.48
N ASP A 46 4.82 34.06 -11.43
CA ASP A 46 3.76 33.98 -12.43
C ASP A 46 2.78 35.11 -12.22
N ASN A 47 3.06 36.27 -12.82
CA ASN A 47 2.14 37.42 -12.84
C ASN A 47 0.98 37.22 -13.80
N SER A 48 0.86 36.06 -14.44
CA SER A 48 -0.27 35.70 -15.31
C SER A 48 -1.43 35.09 -14.49
N GLN A 49 -1.70 35.61 -13.28
CA GLN A 49 -3.00 35.35 -12.65
C GLN A 49 -4.07 36.07 -13.53
N THR A 50 -4.46 35.37 -14.58
CA THR A 50 -5.72 35.69 -15.26
C THR A 50 -6.81 35.68 -14.22
N LYS A 51 -7.42 36.84 -13.95
CA LYS A 51 -8.66 36.94 -13.19
C LYS A 51 -9.60 35.83 -13.65
N ILE A 52 -9.89 34.89 -12.78
CA ILE A 52 -10.94 33.90 -12.99
C ILE A 52 -12.24 34.65 -12.82
N GLU A 53 -12.76 35.18 -13.92
CA GLU A 53 -14.12 35.72 -13.94
C GLU A 53 -15.08 34.56 -13.92
N SER A 54 -15.81 34.42 -12.81
CA SER A 54 -16.87 33.45 -12.60
C SER A 54 -18.10 33.88 -13.41
N SER A 55 -18.14 33.71 -14.71
CA SER A 55 -19.37 33.94 -15.45
C SER A 55 -19.47 33.06 -16.70
N ASN A 56 -20.55 32.32 -16.78
CA ASN A 56 -21.13 31.66 -17.94
C ASN A 56 -20.61 30.29 -18.39
N CYS A 57 -19.86 29.56 -17.58
CA CYS A 57 -19.67 28.14 -17.80
C CYS A 57 -20.61 27.31 -16.92
N PRO A 58 -21.01 26.09 -17.35
CA PRO A 58 -21.77 25.15 -16.54
C PRO A 58 -21.06 24.83 -15.21
N LYS A 59 -21.84 24.47 -14.19
CA LYS A 59 -21.31 24.15 -12.84
C LYS A 59 -20.23 23.09 -12.93
N GLY A 60 -19.03 23.39 -12.44
CA GLY A 60 -17.86 22.48 -12.48
C GLY A 60 -16.91 22.73 -13.64
N GLN A 61 -17.14 23.74 -14.47
CA GLN A 61 -16.24 24.15 -15.55
C GLN A 61 -15.62 25.53 -15.30
N ILE A 62 -14.45 25.76 -15.91
CA ILE A 62 -13.77 27.04 -15.93
C ILE A 62 -13.63 27.51 -17.38
N ARG A 63 -13.67 28.84 -17.60
CA ARG A 63 -13.48 29.44 -18.91
C ARG A 63 -11.99 29.70 -19.15
N LEU A 64 -11.49 29.25 -20.28
CA LEU A 64 -10.16 29.61 -20.77
C LEU A 64 -10.17 31.00 -21.41
N ALA A 65 -9.00 31.63 -21.57
CA ALA A 65 -8.83 32.92 -22.18
C ALA A 65 -9.37 32.99 -23.62
N ASN A 66 -9.48 31.87 -24.32
CA ASN A 66 -10.08 31.76 -25.65
C ASN A 66 -11.62 31.63 -25.62
N GLY A 67 -12.25 31.76 -24.44
CA GLY A 67 -13.69 31.66 -24.27
C GLY A 67 -14.25 30.25 -24.11
N THR A 68 -13.44 29.19 -24.25
CA THR A 68 -13.88 27.79 -24.14
C THR A 68 -14.05 27.38 -22.69
N CYS A 69 -15.18 26.73 -22.34
CA CYS A 69 -15.39 26.11 -21.04
C CYS A 69 -14.76 24.70 -21.03
N ILE A 70 -13.88 24.44 -20.06
CA ILE A 70 -13.32 23.11 -19.80
C ILE A 70 -13.68 22.67 -18.39
N ASN A 71 -13.72 21.37 -18.15
CA ASN A 71 -13.89 20.86 -16.80
C ASN A 71 -12.80 21.45 -15.91
N ASN A 72 -13.21 22.06 -14.78
CA ASN A 72 -12.25 22.62 -13.83
C ASN A 72 -11.34 21.50 -13.31
N PRO A 73 -10.05 21.50 -13.63
CA PRO A 73 -9.14 20.45 -13.16
C PRO A 73 -9.01 20.43 -11.63
N LEU A 74 -9.43 21.52 -10.94
CA LEU A 74 -9.51 21.60 -9.48
C LEU A 74 -10.81 20.99 -8.92
N THR A 75 -11.81 20.68 -9.77
CA THR A 75 -13.03 19.95 -9.37
C THR A 75 -12.93 18.44 -9.58
N THR A 76 -11.85 17.92 -10.11
CA THR A 76 -11.54 16.52 -9.84
C THR A 76 -11.53 16.40 -8.32
N LYS A 77 -12.51 15.65 -7.78
CA LYS A 77 -12.68 15.41 -6.34
C LYS A 77 -11.29 15.11 -5.77
N PHE A 78 -10.68 16.15 -5.18
CA PHE A 78 -9.47 15.96 -4.41
C PHE A 78 -9.89 15.00 -3.30
N ASN A 79 -9.51 13.77 -3.42
CA ASN A 79 -9.80 12.82 -2.36
C ASN A 79 -8.89 13.25 -1.20
N PRO A 80 -9.43 13.81 -0.09
CA PRO A 80 -8.61 14.37 0.98
C PRO A 80 -7.82 13.30 1.73
N PHE A 81 -8.06 12.03 1.40
CA PHE A 81 -7.36 10.92 2.03
C PHE A 81 -6.14 10.52 1.18
N PRO A 82 -4.97 10.37 1.82
CA PRO A 82 -3.80 9.84 1.14
C PRO A 82 -4.11 8.46 0.57
N ILE A 83 -3.51 8.14 -0.57
CA ILE A 83 -3.56 6.79 -1.12
C ILE A 83 -2.66 5.92 -0.25
N HIS A 84 -3.21 4.86 0.28
CA HIS A 84 -2.48 3.82 0.98
C HIS A 84 -2.33 2.61 0.08
N VAL A 85 -1.20 1.92 0.19
CA VAL A 85 -1.01 0.65 -0.51
C VAL A 85 -1.35 -0.48 0.46
N VAL A 86 -2.35 -1.27 0.10
CA VAL A 86 -2.68 -2.54 0.74
C VAL A 86 -1.71 -3.57 0.19
N ARG A 87 -0.78 -4.03 1.03
CA ARG A 87 0.34 -4.88 0.62
C ARG A 87 0.20 -6.29 1.13
N LYS A 88 0.57 -7.20 0.23
CA LYS A 88 0.73 -8.61 0.56
C LYS A 88 -0.52 -9.29 1.15
N PRO A 89 -1.78 -8.91 0.89
CA PRO A 89 -2.85 -9.78 1.32
C PRO A 89 -2.74 -11.12 0.61
N VAL A 90 -2.68 -12.17 1.42
CA VAL A 90 -2.68 -13.57 0.97
C VAL A 90 -3.83 -14.30 1.62
N ILE A 91 -4.46 -15.21 0.90
CA ILE A 91 -5.61 -15.99 1.36
C ILE A 91 -5.24 -17.47 1.30
N TYR A 92 -5.23 -18.13 2.44
CA TYR A 92 -5.05 -19.57 2.59
C TYR A 92 -6.40 -20.25 2.77
N LEU A 93 -6.53 -21.45 2.21
CA LEU A 93 -7.73 -22.25 2.26
C LEU A 93 -7.38 -23.62 2.84
N TYR A 94 -8.00 -23.98 3.94
CA TYR A 94 -7.79 -25.25 4.64
C TYR A 94 -9.13 -25.97 4.84
N PRO A 95 -9.70 -26.61 3.80
CA PRO A 95 -10.88 -27.43 3.96
C PRO A 95 -10.54 -28.73 4.72
N GLU A 96 -11.53 -29.34 5.37
CA GLU A 96 -11.34 -30.64 6.03
C GLU A 96 -11.16 -31.79 5.04
N GLU A 97 -11.77 -31.66 3.84
CA GLU A 97 -11.64 -32.56 2.72
C GLU A 97 -11.37 -31.77 1.45
N SER A 98 -10.79 -32.45 0.44
CA SER A 98 -10.55 -31.80 -0.86
C SER A 98 -11.88 -31.36 -1.48
N MET A 99 -12.01 -30.08 -1.84
CA MET A 99 -13.24 -29.53 -2.39
C MET A 99 -13.01 -28.37 -3.34
N ASP A 100 -14.04 -28.05 -4.13
CA ASP A 100 -14.08 -26.86 -4.94
C ASP A 100 -14.57 -25.68 -4.10
N ILE A 101 -13.85 -24.55 -4.22
CA ILE A 101 -14.10 -23.34 -3.44
C ILE A 101 -14.13 -22.14 -4.39
N SER A 102 -15.16 -21.30 -4.25
CA SER A 102 -15.23 -20.01 -4.90
C SER A 102 -14.84 -18.91 -3.89
N VAL A 103 -13.85 -18.10 -4.23
CA VAL A 103 -13.35 -17.00 -3.42
C VAL A 103 -13.56 -15.71 -4.21
N GLN A 104 -14.55 -14.91 -3.83
CA GLN A 104 -14.85 -13.62 -4.44
C GLN A 104 -14.36 -12.48 -3.53
N LEU A 105 -13.61 -11.54 -4.11
CA LEU A 105 -13.09 -10.37 -3.41
C LEU A 105 -13.64 -9.08 -4.03
N ASN A 106 -14.44 -8.34 -3.27
CA ASN A 106 -14.99 -7.05 -3.65
C ASN A 106 -14.36 -5.94 -2.83
N ILE A 107 -13.69 -5.00 -3.48
CA ILE A 107 -13.01 -3.88 -2.83
C ILE A 107 -13.75 -2.57 -3.09
N LYS A 108 -13.98 -1.79 -2.01
CA LYS A 108 -14.65 -0.47 -2.07
C LYS A 108 -13.60 0.63 -2.01
N LYS A 109 -13.79 1.72 -2.76
CA LYS A 109 -12.88 2.88 -2.76
C LYS A 109 -11.40 2.50 -2.91
N SER A 110 -11.15 1.46 -3.69
CA SER A 110 -9.83 0.89 -3.89
C SER A 110 -9.72 0.35 -5.32
N LYS A 111 -8.49 0.14 -5.78
CA LYS A 111 -8.20 -0.39 -7.10
C LYS A 111 -7.13 -1.47 -6.98
N PHE A 112 -7.39 -2.68 -7.49
CA PHE A 112 -6.39 -3.74 -7.57
C PHE A 112 -5.17 -3.27 -8.36
N THR A 113 -4.00 -3.52 -7.82
CA THR A 113 -2.71 -3.31 -8.49
C THR A 113 -2.09 -4.62 -8.92
N THR A 114 -2.27 -5.66 -8.12
CA THR A 114 -1.70 -6.99 -8.39
C THR A 114 -2.68 -8.08 -7.97
N ILE A 115 -2.85 -9.10 -8.80
CA ILE A 115 -3.62 -10.31 -8.52
C ILE A 115 -2.79 -11.51 -8.96
N TYR A 116 -2.57 -12.48 -8.07
CA TYR A 116 -1.87 -13.70 -8.41
C TYR A 116 -2.34 -14.91 -7.57
N PRO A 117 -2.69 -16.03 -8.20
CA PRO A 117 -2.94 -16.18 -9.62
C PRO A 117 -4.02 -15.21 -10.10
N LYS A 118 -4.15 -15.02 -11.42
CA LYS A 118 -5.24 -14.19 -11.97
C LYS A 118 -6.60 -14.75 -11.57
N PHE A 119 -7.58 -13.89 -11.37
CA PHE A 119 -8.96 -14.31 -11.20
C PHE A 119 -9.39 -15.25 -12.33
N THR A 120 -10.15 -16.29 -11.99
CA THR A 120 -10.76 -17.21 -12.96
C THR A 120 -12.00 -16.61 -13.61
N GLU A 121 -12.68 -15.71 -12.87
CA GLU A 121 -13.81 -14.91 -13.31
C GLU A 121 -13.69 -13.50 -12.77
N LYS A 122 -14.70 -12.64 -12.95
CA LYS A 122 -14.68 -11.28 -12.41
C LYS A 122 -14.57 -11.29 -10.89
N ASN A 123 -13.44 -10.77 -10.37
CA ASN A 123 -13.12 -10.67 -8.95
C ASN A 123 -13.23 -11.99 -8.18
N THR A 124 -13.10 -13.13 -8.85
CA THR A 124 -13.35 -14.44 -8.26
C THR A 124 -12.27 -15.42 -8.67
N TRP A 125 -11.80 -16.21 -7.72
CA TRP A 125 -11.04 -17.42 -7.94
C TRP A 125 -11.96 -18.64 -7.71
N ASN A 126 -12.17 -19.47 -8.72
CA ASN A 126 -12.74 -20.80 -8.59
C ASN A 126 -11.59 -21.79 -8.56
N VAL A 127 -11.43 -22.49 -7.45
CA VAL A 127 -10.25 -23.30 -7.15
C VAL A 127 -10.68 -24.65 -6.58
N HIS A 128 -9.79 -25.63 -6.70
CA HIS A 128 -9.86 -26.86 -5.89
C HIS A 128 -8.83 -26.73 -4.78
N ALA A 129 -9.19 -26.99 -3.53
CA ALA A 129 -8.29 -26.89 -2.40
C ALA A 129 -8.23 -28.20 -1.61
N ASN A 130 -7.03 -28.49 -1.11
CA ASN A 130 -6.78 -29.67 -0.25
C ASN A 130 -6.61 -29.27 1.21
N PRO A 131 -6.80 -30.20 2.15
CA PRO A 131 -6.62 -29.94 3.60
C PRO A 131 -5.25 -29.42 3.99
N ASN A 132 -4.20 -29.77 3.22
CA ASN A 132 -2.84 -29.27 3.45
C ASN A 132 -2.61 -27.81 3.04
N GLY A 133 -3.63 -27.16 2.46
CA GLY A 133 -3.56 -25.78 1.99
C GLY A 133 -3.11 -25.61 0.55
N ASP A 134 -2.88 -26.69 -0.20
CA ASP A 134 -2.59 -26.62 -1.63
C ASP A 134 -3.85 -26.19 -2.42
N ILE A 135 -3.69 -25.17 -3.24
CA ILE A 135 -4.77 -24.59 -4.06
C ILE A 135 -4.47 -24.89 -5.53
N PHE A 136 -5.38 -25.55 -6.20
CA PHE A 136 -5.24 -25.94 -7.60
C PHE A 136 -6.08 -25.04 -8.51
N ILE A 137 -5.43 -24.48 -9.51
CA ILE A 137 -6.10 -23.79 -10.63
C ILE A 137 -5.53 -24.36 -11.91
N LYS A 138 -6.36 -25.07 -12.67
CA LYS A 138 -5.92 -25.88 -13.83
C LYS A 138 -4.80 -26.85 -13.41
N ASP A 139 -3.69 -26.84 -14.11
CA ASP A 139 -2.55 -27.74 -13.88
C ASP A 139 -1.49 -27.19 -12.92
N ARG A 140 -1.82 -26.16 -12.14
CA ARG A 140 -0.86 -25.50 -11.24
C ARG A 140 -1.34 -25.50 -9.79
N VAL A 141 -0.37 -25.64 -8.88
CA VAL A 141 -0.58 -25.61 -7.44
C VAL A 141 -0.05 -24.27 -6.89
N TYR A 142 -0.82 -23.67 -5.99
CA TYR A 142 -0.50 -22.41 -5.33
C TYR A 142 -0.64 -22.56 -3.82
N PRO A 143 0.29 -22.00 -3.01
CA PRO A 143 0.21 -22.07 -1.56
C PRO A 143 -0.80 -21.08 -0.96
N TYR A 144 -1.23 -20.08 -1.72
CA TYR A 144 -2.21 -19.06 -1.35
C TYR A 144 -2.67 -18.28 -2.59
N LEU A 145 -3.77 -17.54 -2.44
CA LEU A 145 -4.20 -16.52 -3.38
C LEU A 145 -3.67 -15.15 -2.91
N PHE A 146 -3.18 -14.34 -3.83
CA PHE A 146 -2.53 -13.06 -3.50
C PHE A 146 -3.19 -11.90 -4.23
N TRP A 147 -3.31 -10.75 -3.52
CA TRP A 147 -3.76 -9.51 -4.12
C TRP A 147 -3.10 -8.29 -3.47
N GLU A 148 -3.07 -7.18 -4.20
CA GLU A 148 -2.70 -5.86 -3.68
C GLU A 148 -3.61 -4.79 -4.28
N ALA A 149 -3.72 -3.66 -3.58
CA ALA A 149 -4.55 -2.55 -4.03
C ALA A 149 -4.02 -1.20 -3.58
N GLU A 150 -4.25 -0.17 -4.41
CA GLU A 150 -4.29 1.21 -3.97
C GLU A 150 -5.63 1.49 -3.31
N SER A 151 -5.63 2.12 -2.15
CA SER A 151 -6.81 2.32 -1.33
C SER A 151 -6.92 3.73 -0.80
N TYR A 152 -8.14 4.25 -0.79
CA TYR A 152 -8.52 5.52 -0.13
C TYR A 152 -9.20 5.27 1.22
N ILE A 153 -9.14 4.06 1.74
CA ILE A 153 -9.71 3.71 3.04
C ILE A 153 -8.74 4.11 4.13
N SER A 154 -9.23 4.94 5.05
CA SER A 154 -8.46 5.32 6.24
C SER A 154 -8.26 4.10 7.14
N GLN A 155 -7.02 3.94 7.61
CA GLN A 155 -6.66 2.91 8.56
C GLN A 155 -6.75 3.47 9.98
N ASP A 156 -7.30 2.70 10.91
CA ASP A 156 -7.43 3.12 12.29
C ASP A 156 -6.10 2.94 13.03
N THR A 157 -5.61 4.02 13.61
CA THR A 157 -4.39 4.07 14.43
C THR A 157 -4.64 4.72 15.79
N ASN A 158 -5.90 4.74 16.27
CA ASN A 158 -6.25 5.29 17.57
C ASN A 158 -5.89 4.37 18.74
N GLU A 159 -5.65 3.10 18.44
CA GLU A 159 -5.15 2.08 19.36
C GLU A 159 -4.06 1.28 18.67
N GLY A 160 -3.17 0.68 19.46
CA GLY A 160 -2.09 -0.14 18.90
C GLY A 160 -0.99 -0.40 19.90
N PHE A 161 0.15 -0.78 19.39
CA PHE A 161 1.33 -1.15 20.17
C PHE A 161 2.51 -0.30 19.73
N ILE A 162 3.25 0.24 20.70
CA ILE A 162 4.52 0.92 20.43
C ILE A 162 5.62 -0.13 20.39
N VAL A 163 6.22 -0.32 19.24
CA VAL A 163 7.20 -1.39 18.98
C VAL A 163 8.55 -0.79 18.63
N ASN A 164 9.58 -1.10 19.43
CA ASN A 164 10.98 -0.85 19.08
C ASN A 164 11.45 -1.93 18.11
N ASN A 165 12.34 -1.57 17.19
CA ASN A 165 12.89 -2.53 16.23
C ASN A 165 13.54 -3.76 16.91
N GLU A 166 14.20 -3.58 18.06
CA GLU A 166 14.83 -4.67 18.82
C GLU A 166 13.84 -5.73 19.33
N ASN A 167 12.57 -5.34 19.50
CA ASN A 167 11.50 -6.23 19.98
C ASN A 167 10.53 -6.65 18.86
N ALA A 168 10.77 -6.25 17.62
CA ALA A 168 9.83 -6.41 16.51
C ALA A 168 9.49 -7.87 16.21
N GLU A 169 10.49 -8.77 16.20
CA GLU A 169 10.30 -10.20 15.97
C GLU A 169 9.43 -10.80 17.06
N LYS A 170 9.82 -10.64 18.33
CA LYS A 170 9.06 -11.13 19.47
C LYS A 170 7.63 -10.61 19.49
N PHE A 171 7.44 -9.32 19.19
CA PHE A 171 6.12 -8.71 19.09
C PHE A 171 5.25 -9.41 18.03
N LEU A 172 5.80 -9.63 16.84
CA LEU A 172 5.05 -10.30 15.77
C LEU A 172 4.72 -11.74 16.15
N GLU A 173 5.66 -12.51 16.68
CA GLU A 173 5.42 -13.88 17.12
C GLU A 173 4.26 -13.93 18.14
N GLU A 174 4.32 -13.15 19.21
CA GLU A 174 3.32 -13.14 20.27
C GLU A 174 1.92 -12.69 19.75
N LYS A 175 1.87 -11.64 18.93
CA LYS A 175 0.57 -11.10 18.50
C LYS A 175 -0.09 -11.95 17.43
N LEU A 176 0.69 -12.56 16.54
CA LEU A 176 0.15 -13.46 15.52
C LEU A 176 -0.32 -14.78 16.09
N ASP A 177 0.30 -15.28 17.17
CA ASP A 177 -0.20 -16.42 17.94
C ASP A 177 -1.58 -16.13 18.53
N ILE A 178 -1.75 -14.96 19.19
CA ILE A 178 -3.05 -14.55 19.73
C ILE A 178 -4.10 -14.49 18.62
N LEU A 179 -3.74 -13.99 17.45
CA LEU A 179 -4.63 -13.83 16.29
C LEU A 179 -4.91 -15.15 15.56
N GLY A 180 -4.32 -16.28 15.99
CA GLY A 180 -4.62 -17.63 15.51
C GLY A 180 -3.92 -18.04 14.22
N LEU A 181 -2.82 -17.38 13.84
CA LEU A 181 -2.00 -17.78 12.69
C LEU A 181 -1.17 -19.03 13.07
N ASN A 182 -1.08 -19.98 12.14
CA ASN A 182 -0.20 -21.14 12.29
C ASN A 182 1.26 -20.80 11.93
N GLU A 183 2.19 -21.73 12.17
CA GLU A 183 3.62 -21.51 11.95
C GLU A 183 3.97 -21.11 10.52
N LYS A 184 3.30 -21.70 9.52
CA LYS A 184 3.51 -21.35 8.11
C LYS A 184 3.07 -19.92 7.82
N GLU A 185 1.88 -19.54 8.26
CA GLU A 185 1.29 -18.22 8.06
C GLU A 185 2.08 -17.14 8.81
N LYS A 186 2.52 -17.43 10.05
CA LYS A 186 3.43 -16.56 10.83
C LYS A 186 4.75 -16.34 10.09
N THR A 187 5.38 -17.43 9.63
CA THR A 187 6.64 -17.35 8.89
C THR A 187 6.49 -16.47 7.63
N ASP A 188 5.44 -16.69 6.84
CA ASP A 188 5.16 -15.92 5.64
C ASP A 188 4.88 -14.43 5.97
N PHE A 189 4.17 -14.15 7.07
CA PHE A 189 3.89 -12.80 7.55
C PHE A 189 5.16 -12.10 8.07
N ILE A 190 5.89 -12.76 8.97
CA ILE A 190 7.06 -12.19 9.65
C ILE A 190 8.17 -11.89 8.64
N THR A 191 8.47 -12.82 7.75
CA THR A 191 9.50 -12.61 6.71
C THR A 191 9.22 -11.43 5.79
N PHE A 192 7.95 -11.05 5.64
CA PHE A 192 7.56 -9.87 4.87
C PHE A 192 7.57 -8.58 5.71
N TRP A 193 6.96 -8.59 6.91
CA TRP A 193 6.74 -7.36 7.69
C TRP A 193 7.86 -7.02 8.66
N LEU A 194 8.62 -8.00 9.16
CA LEU A 194 9.75 -7.74 10.05
C LEU A 194 10.80 -6.79 9.43
N PRO A 195 11.21 -6.93 8.14
CA PRO A 195 12.13 -5.97 7.53
C PRO A 195 11.59 -4.53 7.49
N VAL A 196 10.26 -4.34 7.48
CA VAL A 196 9.65 -3.00 7.56
C VAL A 196 9.82 -2.42 8.96
N LEU A 197 9.56 -3.22 9.99
CA LEU A 197 9.72 -2.79 11.40
C LEU A 197 11.19 -2.54 11.75
N LEU A 198 12.12 -3.37 11.27
CA LEU A 198 13.54 -3.21 11.53
C LEU A 198 14.13 -1.93 10.96
N ARG A 199 13.55 -1.36 9.87
CA ARG A 199 13.98 -0.06 9.32
C ARG A 199 13.60 1.13 10.18
N ASN A 200 12.61 0.97 11.06
CA ASN A 200 12.12 2.01 11.95
C ASN A 200 12.69 1.80 13.36
N LYS A 201 13.29 2.81 13.98
CA LYS A 201 13.66 2.71 15.40
C LYS A 201 12.46 2.47 16.29
N LEU A 202 11.32 3.05 15.91
CA LEU A 202 10.07 2.99 16.65
C LEU A 202 8.90 2.98 15.66
N SER A 203 7.91 2.15 15.90
CA SER A 203 6.69 2.06 15.11
C SER A 203 5.45 1.99 16.00
N LEU A 204 4.36 2.58 15.53
CA LEU A 204 3.02 2.23 15.99
C LEU A 204 2.51 1.10 15.09
N CYS A 205 2.17 -0.02 15.70
CA CYS A 205 1.58 -1.19 15.08
C CYS A 205 0.11 -1.29 15.49
N SER A 206 -0.81 -1.23 14.51
CA SER A 206 -2.25 -1.31 14.75
C SER A 206 -2.87 -2.40 13.90
N PHE A 207 -3.52 -3.38 14.51
CA PHE A 207 -4.29 -4.40 13.79
C PHE A 207 -5.66 -3.84 13.45
N GLN A 208 -6.07 -3.97 12.19
CA GLN A 208 -7.32 -3.41 11.73
C GLN A 208 -8.51 -4.29 12.15
N THR A 209 -9.66 -3.64 12.35
CA THR A 209 -10.90 -4.27 12.84
C THR A 209 -11.87 -4.57 11.69
N GLN A 210 -13.02 -5.19 12.01
CA GLN A 210 -14.08 -5.50 11.06
C GLN A 210 -14.50 -4.28 10.23
N LYS A 211 -14.52 -3.09 10.81
CA LYS A 211 -14.84 -1.84 10.10
C LYS A 211 -13.92 -1.57 8.89
N PHE A 212 -12.66 -1.97 9.00
CA PHE A 212 -11.72 -1.91 7.86
C PHE A 212 -12.08 -2.97 6.84
N PHE A 213 -12.31 -4.21 7.27
CA PHE A 213 -12.62 -5.34 6.39
C PHE A 213 -13.96 -5.21 5.66
N ASP A 214 -14.90 -4.42 6.15
CA ASP A 214 -16.16 -4.10 5.46
C ASP A 214 -15.96 -3.39 4.11
N ASN A 215 -14.75 -2.88 3.88
CA ASN A 215 -14.34 -2.29 2.60
C ASN A 215 -13.65 -3.30 1.66
N TYR A 216 -13.34 -4.48 2.16
CA TYR A 216 -12.70 -5.57 1.45
C TYR A 216 -13.50 -6.86 1.69
N GLU A 217 -14.66 -6.92 1.05
CA GLU A 217 -15.59 -8.05 1.24
C GLU A 217 -15.02 -9.32 0.63
N LEU A 218 -14.83 -10.33 1.46
CA LEU A 218 -14.35 -11.64 1.07
C LEU A 218 -15.52 -12.63 1.21
N ASN A 219 -16.09 -13.01 0.07
CA ASN A 219 -17.18 -13.97 -0.01
C ASN A 219 -16.65 -15.33 -0.46
N ILE A 220 -16.87 -16.35 0.35
CA ILE A 220 -16.33 -17.69 0.14
C ILE A 220 -17.48 -18.69 0.10
N THR A 221 -17.48 -19.56 -0.90
CA THR A 221 -18.48 -20.61 -1.09
C THR A 221 -17.77 -21.95 -1.34
N PRO A 222 -18.02 -23.00 -0.56
CA PRO A 222 -18.89 -23.00 0.62
C PRO A 222 -18.38 -22.07 1.73
N LYS A 223 -19.27 -21.64 2.63
CA LYS A 223 -18.94 -20.74 3.73
C LYS A 223 -17.96 -21.45 4.69
N PRO A 224 -16.82 -20.82 5.03
CA PRO A 224 -15.91 -21.39 6.01
C PRO A 224 -16.49 -21.41 7.41
N ASP A 225 -16.11 -22.38 8.22
CA ASP A 225 -16.43 -22.47 9.64
C ASP A 225 -15.61 -21.46 10.46
N SER A 226 -14.36 -21.21 10.03
CA SER A 226 -13.49 -20.23 10.65
C SER A 226 -12.92 -19.29 9.59
N LEU A 227 -13.03 -17.97 9.82
CA LEU A 227 -12.44 -16.94 8.99
C LEU A 227 -11.57 -16.03 9.86
N ILE A 228 -10.25 -16.13 9.66
CA ILE A 228 -9.24 -15.32 10.34
C ILE A 228 -8.76 -14.26 9.37
N ARG A 229 -8.91 -12.98 9.74
CA ARG A 229 -8.44 -11.87 8.92
C ARG A 229 -7.55 -10.94 9.73
N VAL A 230 -6.29 -10.82 9.33
CA VAL A 230 -5.26 -10.02 10.01
C VAL A 230 -4.73 -8.96 9.06
N PHE A 231 -4.83 -7.70 9.44
CA PHE A 231 -4.25 -6.61 8.68
C PHE A 231 -3.47 -5.69 9.61
N LEU A 232 -2.15 -5.62 9.43
CA LEU A 232 -1.25 -4.80 10.23
C LEU A 232 -0.98 -3.46 9.57
N THR A 233 -1.31 -2.38 10.24
CA THR A 233 -0.87 -1.03 9.87
C THR A 233 0.37 -0.66 10.67
N ILE A 234 1.43 -0.31 9.97
CA ILE A 234 2.71 0.12 10.55
C ILE A 234 2.88 1.61 10.26
N LYS A 235 3.00 2.41 11.32
CA LYS A 235 3.30 3.84 11.22
C LYS A 235 4.61 4.14 11.92
N LYS A 236 5.58 4.68 11.16
CA LYS A 236 6.84 5.11 11.74
C LYS A 236 6.62 6.23 12.76
N LEU A 237 7.32 6.16 13.88
CA LEU A 237 7.33 7.20 14.92
C LEU A 237 8.74 7.77 15.11
N ASP A 238 8.82 9.09 15.30
CA ASP A 238 10.08 9.77 15.68
C ASP A 238 10.31 9.78 17.20
N LYS A 239 9.24 9.67 17.97
CA LYS A 239 9.24 9.60 19.44
C LYS A 239 8.08 8.76 19.96
N PRO A 240 8.18 8.19 21.17
CA PRO A 240 7.06 7.50 21.80
C PRO A 240 5.84 8.42 21.94
N ILE A 241 4.66 7.84 21.76
CA ILE A 241 3.37 8.51 21.97
C ILE A 241 2.58 7.75 23.03
N ASN A 242 1.66 8.44 23.71
CA ASN A 242 0.71 7.77 24.57
C ASN A 242 -0.45 7.27 23.73
N ILE A 243 -0.63 5.95 23.71
CA ILE A 243 -1.70 5.30 22.94
C ILE A 243 -2.29 4.15 23.76
N ARG A 244 -3.58 3.91 23.60
CA ARG A 244 -4.23 2.77 24.21
C ARG A 244 -3.78 1.49 23.49
N GLU A 245 -3.36 0.49 24.26
CA GLU A 245 -3.03 -0.82 23.73
C GLU A 245 -4.28 -1.53 23.23
N GLN A 246 -4.18 -2.16 22.05
CA GLN A 246 -5.27 -2.93 21.49
C GLN A 246 -5.48 -4.22 22.27
N LYS A 247 -6.76 -4.54 22.54
CA LYS A 247 -7.16 -5.86 22.98
C LYS A 247 -7.37 -6.74 21.75
N LEU A 248 -6.50 -7.73 21.57
CA LEU A 248 -6.63 -8.72 20.52
C LEU A 248 -7.44 -9.91 21.03
N GLU A 249 -8.27 -10.48 20.16
CA GLU A 249 -9.08 -11.65 20.46
C GLU A 249 -8.61 -12.82 19.58
N SER A 250 -8.51 -13.98 20.21
CA SER A 250 -8.17 -15.23 19.52
C SER A 250 -9.36 -15.75 18.75
N VAL A 251 -9.12 -16.24 17.56
CA VAL A 251 -10.08 -17.00 16.76
C VAL A 251 -9.70 -18.48 16.79
N GLU A 252 -10.56 -19.30 17.33
CA GLU A 252 -10.37 -20.75 17.32
C GLU A 252 -10.57 -21.28 15.90
N ARG A 253 -9.61 -22.11 15.44
CA ARG A 253 -9.69 -22.75 14.11
C ARG A 253 -10.53 -24.02 14.21
N LYS A 254 -11.67 -24.03 13.51
CA LYS A 254 -12.60 -25.18 13.44
C LYS A 254 -13.01 -25.42 12.01
N GLY A 255 -13.12 -26.68 11.62
CA GLY A 255 -13.63 -27.07 10.32
C GLY A 255 -12.88 -26.44 9.15
N PHE A 256 -13.59 -26.14 8.10
CA PHE A 256 -13.05 -25.40 6.97
C PHE A 256 -12.59 -24.01 7.42
N THR A 257 -11.27 -23.82 7.45
CA THR A 257 -10.64 -22.58 7.91
C THR A 257 -10.08 -21.80 6.72
N VAL A 258 -10.36 -20.49 6.71
CA VAL A 258 -9.76 -19.55 5.79
C VAL A 258 -8.98 -18.49 6.56
N VAL A 259 -7.75 -18.23 6.14
CA VAL A 259 -6.91 -17.20 6.74
C VAL A 259 -6.53 -16.19 5.68
N GLU A 260 -6.76 -14.92 5.95
CA GLU A 260 -6.25 -13.81 5.16
C GLU A 260 -5.38 -12.91 6.04
N TRP A 261 -4.16 -12.61 5.56
CA TRP A 261 -3.37 -11.59 6.21
C TRP A 261 -2.72 -10.65 5.21
N GLY A 262 -2.52 -9.41 5.63
CA GLY A 262 -1.88 -8.36 4.88
C GLY A 262 -1.50 -7.19 5.77
N GLY A 263 -1.13 -6.07 5.17
CA GLY A 263 -0.80 -4.86 5.92
C GLY A 263 -0.54 -3.65 5.05
N SER A 264 -0.09 -2.59 5.72
CA SER A 264 0.30 -1.31 5.09
C SER A 264 1.32 -0.61 5.98
N ASP A 265 2.30 0.03 5.37
CA ASP A 265 3.16 1.02 6.03
C ASP A 265 2.72 2.44 5.61
N ILE A 266 2.50 3.33 6.58
CA ILE A 266 1.92 4.68 6.39
C ILE A 266 2.76 5.78 7.07
#